data_d0614ba35e14307884380bf10d250ef2
#
_entry.id   d0614ba35e14307884380bf10d250ef2
#
_cell.length_a   1.000
_cell.length_b   1.000
_cell.length_c   1.000
_cell.angle_alpha   90.00
_cell.angle_beta   90.00
_cell.angle_gamma   90.00
#
_symmetry.space_group_name_H-M   'P 1'
#
loop_
_entity.id
_entity.type
_entity.pdbx_description
1 polymer ?
#
loop_
_entity_poly.entity_id
_entity_poly.type
_entity_poly.pdbx_seq_one_letter_code
_entity_poly.pdbx_strand_id
1 'polypeptide(L)' 'MQTSLIIESNGSGKEKLEDLLKQGWTVHSVTANHGKSYNDFLVILEN' A
#
# COMPACT_ATOMS: atom_id res chain seq x y z
N MET A 1 -7.40 -13.68 2.66
CA MET A 1 -6.14 -13.29 3.29
C MET A 1 -5.89 -11.81 3.03
N GLN A 2 -5.38 -11.09 4.00
CA GLN A 2 -5.05 -9.67 3.85
C GLN A 2 -3.57 -9.43 4.11
N THR A 3 -3.03 -8.43 3.44
CA THR A 3 -1.69 -7.94 3.69
C THR A 3 -1.72 -6.42 3.66
N SER A 4 -0.66 -5.80 4.15
CA SER A 4 -0.56 -4.35 4.18
C SER A 4 0.82 -3.90 3.72
N LEU A 5 0.88 -2.69 3.21
CA LEU A 5 2.15 -2.08 2.88
C LEU A 5 2.06 -0.57 3.04
N ILE A 6 3.21 0.06 3.25
CA ILE A 6 3.31 1.51 3.38
C ILE A 6 3.90 2.07 2.08
N ILE A 7 3.21 3.05 1.51
CA ILE A 7 3.70 3.77 0.34
C ILE A 7 3.99 5.20 0.76
N GLU A 8 5.17 5.68 0.42
CA GLU A 8 5.54 7.06 0.70
C GLU A 8 5.26 7.94 -0.51
N SER A 9 5.06 9.24 -0.26
CA SER A 9 4.75 10.19 -1.32
C SER A 9 5.85 10.32 -2.37
N ASN A 10 7.09 9.93 -2.02
CA ASN A 10 8.20 9.93 -2.97
C ASN A 10 8.18 8.72 -3.93
N GLY A 11 7.19 7.86 -3.81
CA GLY A 11 7.06 6.68 -4.65
C GLY A 11 7.59 5.39 -4.04
N SER A 12 8.18 5.46 -2.85
CA SER A 12 8.69 4.28 -2.17
C SER A 12 7.54 3.31 -1.86
N GLY A 13 7.72 2.05 -2.18
CA GLY A 13 6.71 1.01 -1.99
C GLY A 13 5.80 0.80 -3.19
N LYS A 14 5.83 1.68 -4.17
CA LYS A 14 4.94 1.60 -5.33
C LYS A 14 5.18 0.34 -6.16
N GLU A 15 6.43 -0.03 -6.36
CA GLU A 15 6.77 -1.23 -7.12
C GLU A 15 6.22 -2.48 -6.46
N LYS A 16 6.30 -2.54 -5.13
CA LYS A 16 5.77 -3.66 -4.39
C LYS A 16 4.25 -3.74 -4.51
N LEU A 17 3.58 -2.60 -4.50
CA LEU A 17 2.14 -2.57 -4.74
C LEU A 17 1.80 -3.11 -6.13
N GLU A 18 2.52 -2.68 -7.15
CA GLU A 18 2.29 -3.16 -8.50
C GLU A 18 2.48 -4.67 -8.61
N ASP A 19 3.50 -5.21 -7.94
CA ASP A 19 3.73 -6.66 -7.95
C ASP A 19 2.58 -7.42 -7.30
N LEU A 20 2.05 -6.91 -6.18
CA LEU A 20 0.92 -7.55 -5.52
C LEU A 20 -0.32 -7.52 -6.41
N LEU A 21 -0.57 -6.42 -7.08
CA LEU A 21 -1.70 -6.32 -8.00
C LEU A 21 -1.57 -7.31 -9.16
N LYS A 22 -0.37 -7.51 -9.66
CA LYS A 22 -0.12 -8.51 -10.71
C LYS A 22 -0.35 -9.93 -10.23
N GLN A 23 -0.18 -10.17 -8.93
CA GLN A 23 -0.41 -11.49 -8.34
C GLN A 23 -1.89 -11.76 -8.03
N GLY A 24 -2.77 -10.80 -8.32
CA GLY A 24 -4.19 -10.98 -8.09
C GLY A 24 -4.72 -10.35 -6.81
N TRP A 25 -3.90 -9.64 -6.07
CA TRP A 25 -4.36 -8.90 -4.90
C TRP A 25 -5.19 -7.69 -5.33
N THR A 26 -6.19 -7.35 -4.54
CA THR A 26 -7.00 -6.16 -4.78
C THR A 26 -6.87 -5.22 -3.60
N VAL A 27 -6.96 -3.91 -3.87
CA VAL A 27 -6.88 -2.91 -2.83
C VAL A 27 -8.20 -2.91 -2.04
N HIS A 28 -8.09 -3.15 -0.74
CA HIS A 28 -9.23 -3.13 0.17
C HIS A 28 -9.46 -1.72 0.71
N SER A 29 -8.39 -1.05 1.14
CA SER A 29 -8.50 0.31 1.66
C SER A 29 -7.16 1.01 1.59
N VAL A 30 -7.21 2.35 1.60
CA VAL A 30 -6.03 3.20 1.66
C VAL A 30 -6.28 4.25 2.73
N THR A 31 -5.32 4.39 3.65
CA THR A 31 -5.37 5.41 4.70
C THR A 31 -4.19 6.36 4.52
N ALA A 32 -4.49 7.63 4.36
CA ALA A 32 -3.46 8.65 4.19
C ALA A 32 -2.90 9.09 5.54
N ASN A 33 -1.68 9.63 5.51
CA ASN A 33 -1.01 10.22 6.68
C ASN A 33 -0.77 9.21 7.80
N HIS A 34 -0.41 8.00 7.41
CA HIS A 34 -0.10 6.94 8.35
C HIS A 34 1.39 7.00 8.72
N GLY A 35 1.69 6.74 9.98
CA GLY A 35 3.07 6.71 10.46
C GLY A 35 3.55 8.08 10.92
N LYS A 36 4.87 8.24 11.04
CA LYS A 36 5.49 9.48 11.52
C LYS A 36 5.53 10.57 10.48
N SER A 37 5.48 10.20 9.22
CA SER A 37 5.47 11.13 8.10
C SER A 37 4.04 11.36 7.64
N TYR A 38 3.66 12.60 7.46
CA TYR A 38 2.33 12.92 6.94
C TYR A 38 2.19 12.61 5.45
N ASN A 39 3.25 12.07 4.85
CA ASN A 39 3.27 11.74 3.42
C ASN A 39 3.18 10.25 3.17
N ASP A 40 2.85 9.47 4.18
CA ASP A 40 2.76 8.02 4.05
C ASP A 40 1.31 7.58 3.86
N PHE A 41 1.14 6.47 3.14
CA PHE A 41 -0.16 5.86 2.91
C PHE A 41 -0.10 4.40 3.32
N LEU A 42 -1.05 3.98 4.15
CA LEU A 42 -1.20 2.57 4.47
C LEU A 42 -2.18 1.96 3.49
N VAL A 43 -1.73 0.95 2.76
CA VAL A 43 -2.57 0.24 1.79
C VAL A 43 -2.84 -1.15 2.32
N ILE A 44 -4.12 -1.51 2.41
CA ILE A 44 -4.55 -2.85 2.79
C ILE A 44 -5.03 -3.55 1.53
N LEU A 45 -4.48 -4.72 1.28
CA LEU A 45 -4.84 -5.52 0.10
C LEU A 45 -5.43 -6.84 0.56
N GLU A 46 -6.26 -7.40 -0.30
CA GLU A 46 -6.95 -8.65 -0.02
C GLU A 46 -6.89 -9.59 -1.22
N ASN A 47 -6.80 -10.87 -0.94
CA ASN A 47 -6.96 -11.87 -1.98
C ASN A 47 -7.68 -13.11 -1.47
#